data_de15f6815f7c9a8ebeb6189a32713ac7
#
_entry.id   de15f6815f7c9a8ebeb6189a32713ac7
#
_cell.length_a   1.000
_cell.length_b   1.000
_cell.length_c   1.000
_cell.angle_alpha   90.00
_cell.angle_beta   90.00
_cell.angle_gamma   90.00
#
_symmetry.space_group_name_H-M   'P 1'
#
loop_
_entity.id
_entity.type
_entity.pdbx_description
1 polymer ?
#
loop_
_entity_poly.entity_id
_entity_poly.type
_entity_poly.pdbx_seq_one_letter_code
_entity_poly.pdbx_strand_id
1 'polypeptide(L)'
;VPNTNQLVRKGRKRPKKKVATPGLKSGQGRKKRIAAPQRRGVCTRVYTATPKKPNSALRKVARVRLTNGMEVTTYIPGEGHNLQEHSVVLVRGGRVKDLPGVRYKVVRGTLDASGVSDRRQSRSQYGVKSR
;
A
#
# COMPACT_ATOMS: atom_id res chain seq x y z
N VAL A 1 14.39 -28.87 -25.25
CA VAL A 1 15.48 -28.33 -24.40
C VAL A 1 16.53 -27.72 -25.31
N PRO A 2 16.87 -26.42 -25.09
CA PRO A 2 17.90 -25.80 -25.90
C PRO A 2 19.29 -26.42 -25.64
N ASN A 3 20.07 -26.56 -26.70
CA ASN A 3 21.43 -27.06 -26.57
C ASN A 3 22.38 -25.93 -26.09
N THR A 4 23.63 -26.31 -25.79
CA THR A 4 24.63 -25.36 -25.27
C THR A 4 24.88 -24.21 -26.23
N ASN A 5 24.96 -24.47 -27.53
CA ASN A 5 25.20 -23.44 -28.53
C ASN A 5 24.06 -22.43 -28.62
N GLN A 6 22.80 -22.88 -28.45
CA GLN A 6 21.66 -21.99 -28.45
C GLN A 6 21.65 -21.06 -27.22
N LEU A 7 22.05 -21.58 -26.07
CA LEU A 7 22.16 -20.78 -24.84
C LEU A 7 23.28 -19.73 -24.95
N VAL A 8 24.41 -20.09 -25.59
CA VAL A 8 25.50 -19.13 -25.80
C VAL A 8 25.08 -18.01 -26.74
N ARG A 9 24.37 -18.36 -27.84
CA ARG A 9 23.96 -17.36 -28.83
C ARG A 9 22.93 -16.36 -28.27
N LYS A 10 21.95 -16.85 -27.52
CA LYS A 10 20.87 -15.97 -27.00
C LYS A 10 21.21 -15.30 -25.68
N GLY A 11 22.13 -15.90 -24.90
CA GLY A 11 22.46 -15.40 -23.57
C GLY A 11 21.28 -15.44 -22.62
N ARG A 12 21.58 -15.30 -21.35
CA ARG A 12 20.54 -15.20 -20.32
C ARG A 12 20.28 -13.72 -20.03
N LYS A 13 19.01 -13.34 -20.00
CA LYS A 13 18.61 -12.02 -19.59
C LYS A 13 18.21 -12.05 -18.11
N ARG A 14 18.73 -11.13 -17.32
CA ARG A 14 18.30 -11.00 -15.94
C ARG A 14 16.83 -10.58 -15.91
N PRO A 15 16.00 -11.21 -15.08
CA PRO A 15 14.63 -10.75 -14.91
C PRO A 15 14.63 -9.31 -14.40
N LYS A 16 13.79 -8.48 -15.00
CA LYS A 16 13.62 -7.10 -14.53
C LYS A 16 12.83 -7.12 -13.23
N LYS A 17 13.30 -6.35 -12.26
CA LYS A 17 12.61 -6.22 -10.98
C LYS A 17 11.27 -5.49 -11.20
N LYS A 18 10.18 -6.15 -10.81
CA LYS A 18 8.86 -5.53 -10.88
C LYS A 18 8.69 -4.51 -9.77
N VAL A 19 7.97 -3.44 -10.07
CA VAL A 19 7.66 -2.42 -9.07
C VAL A 19 6.63 -2.99 -8.09
N ALA A 20 6.95 -2.91 -6.80
CA ALA A 20 6.08 -3.42 -5.74
C ALA A 20 4.83 -2.55 -5.54
N THR A 21 4.91 -1.27 -5.91
CA THR A 21 3.82 -0.31 -5.67
C THR A 21 3.42 0.41 -6.96
N PRO A 22 2.84 -0.31 -7.95
CA PRO A 22 2.47 0.33 -9.21
C PRO A 22 1.42 1.44 -9.06
N GLY A 23 0.56 1.36 -8.04
CA GLY A 23 -0.46 2.37 -7.78
C GLY A 23 0.08 3.73 -7.41
N LEU A 24 1.33 3.82 -6.97
CA LEU A 24 1.95 5.10 -6.59
C LEU A 24 2.62 5.81 -7.76
N LYS A 25 2.66 5.21 -8.92
CA LYS A 25 3.18 5.85 -10.14
C LYS A 25 2.14 6.76 -10.76
N SER A 26 2.58 7.84 -11.37
CA SER A 26 1.68 8.79 -12.03
C SER A 26 2.29 9.32 -13.32
N GLY A 27 1.45 9.96 -14.14
CA GLY A 27 1.86 10.64 -15.36
C GLY A 27 1.54 9.86 -16.62
N GLN A 28 1.74 10.50 -17.77
CA GLN A 28 1.54 9.91 -19.10
C GLN A 28 2.85 9.90 -19.87
N GLY A 29 3.01 8.94 -20.77
CA GLY A 29 4.23 8.81 -21.56
C GLY A 29 5.45 8.60 -20.69
N ARG A 30 6.49 9.44 -20.87
CA ARG A 30 7.70 9.37 -20.03
C ARG A 30 7.40 9.61 -18.55
N LYS A 31 6.39 10.43 -18.24
CA LYS A 31 5.99 10.73 -16.87
C LYS A 31 5.28 9.56 -16.18
N LYS A 32 4.86 8.53 -16.90
CA LYS A 32 4.30 7.31 -16.29
C LYS A 32 5.27 6.62 -15.34
N ARG A 33 6.55 6.89 -15.47
CA ARG A 33 7.59 6.28 -14.64
C ARG A 33 7.86 7.06 -13.34
N ILE A 34 7.20 8.21 -13.16
CA ILE A 34 7.38 8.99 -11.95
C ILE A 34 6.75 8.24 -10.78
N ALA A 35 7.60 7.77 -9.88
CA ALA A 35 7.15 7.16 -8.64
C ALA A 35 7.10 8.23 -7.55
N ALA A 36 6.10 8.15 -6.70
CA ALA A 36 6.00 9.00 -5.52
C ALA A 36 6.06 8.13 -4.27
N PRO A 37 6.67 8.60 -3.18
CA PRO A 37 6.68 7.82 -1.93
C PRO A 37 5.30 7.69 -1.32
N GLN A 38 4.41 8.66 -1.61
CA GLN A 38 3.06 8.70 -1.05
C GLN A 38 2.12 9.33 -2.07
N ARG A 39 0.83 8.96 -1.97
CA ARG A 39 -0.23 9.55 -2.80
C ARG A 39 -1.46 9.80 -1.94
N ARG A 40 -2.13 10.90 -2.22
CA ARG A 40 -3.43 11.20 -1.62
C ARG A 40 -4.52 10.45 -2.37
N GLY A 41 -5.54 10.02 -1.63
CA GLY A 41 -6.68 9.35 -2.23
C GLY A 41 -7.93 9.52 -1.38
N VAL A 42 -9.05 9.06 -1.92
CA VAL A 42 -10.34 9.08 -1.25
C VAL A 42 -10.79 7.65 -1.02
N CYS A 43 -11.22 7.35 0.21
CA CYS A 43 -11.74 6.01 0.52
C CYS A 43 -13.05 5.78 -0.21
N THR A 44 -13.11 4.74 -1.05
CA THR A 44 -14.34 4.33 -1.71
C THR A 44 -15.10 3.30 -0.89
N ARG A 45 -14.38 2.53 -0.07
CA ARG A 45 -14.98 1.51 0.79
C ARG A 45 -14.02 1.22 1.96
N VAL A 46 -14.58 1.07 3.16
CA VAL A 46 -13.82 0.65 4.34
C VAL A 46 -14.46 -0.64 4.86
N TYR A 47 -13.64 -1.68 5.06
CA TYR A 47 -14.14 -2.99 5.45
C TYR A 47 -13.06 -3.76 6.18
N THR A 48 -13.38 -4.99 6.58
CA THR A 48 -12.43 -5.89 7.24
C THR A 48 -12.12 -7.06 6.31
N ALA A 49 -10.92 -7.60 6.44
CA ALA A 49 -10.49 -8.75 5.65
C ALA A 49 -9.83 -9.79 6.57
N THR A 50 -10.03 -11.06 6.25
CA THR A 50 -9.35 -12.15 6.97
C THR A 50 -7.95 -12.35 6.40
N PRO A 51 -6.92 -12.59 7.26
CA PRO A 51 -5.58 -12.85 6.79
C PRO A 51 -5.45 -14.26 6.23
N LYS A 52 -4.30 -14.53 5.60
CA LYS A 52 -3.96 -15.86 5.13
C LYS A 52 -3.80 -16.83 6.30
N LYS A 53 -4.07 -18.11 6.06
CA LYS A 53 -3.73 -19.17 7.02
C LYS A 53 -2.22 -19.16 7.31
N PRO A 54 -1.76 -19.41 8.52
CA PRO A 54 -2.51 -19.91 9.69
C PRO A 54 -3.09 -18.80 10.57
N ASN A 55 -3.01 -17.53 10.16
CA ASN A 55 -3.48 -16.43 10.99
C ASN A 55 -5.00 -16.26 10.91
N SER A 56 -5.58 -15.73 11.98
CA SER A 56 -7.00 -15.43 12.04
C SER A 56 -7.22 -14.13 12.78
N ALA A 57 -7.94 -13.22 12.16
CA ALA A 57 -8.27 -11.91 12.72
C ALA A 57 -9.21 -11.17 11.78
N LEU A 58 -9.69 -10.01 12.20
CA LEU A 58 -10.39 -9.08 11.32
C LEU A 58 -9.46 -7.89 11.06
N ARG A 59 -8.75 -7.93 9.95
CA ARG A 59 -7.82 -6.85 9.55
C ARG A 59 -8.61 -5.71 8.91
N LYS A 60 -8.31 -4.48 9.32
CA LYS A 60 -9.01 -3.29 8.81
C LYS A 60 -8.34 -2.84 7.53
N VAL A 61 -9.10 -2.77 6.45
CA VAL A 61 -8.61 -2.35 5.15
C VAL A 61 -9.55 -1.33 4.53
N ALA A 62 -9.04 -0.55 3.61
CA ALA A 62 -9.82 0.43 2.88
C ALA A 62 -9.45 0.35 1.39
N ARG A 63 -10.48 0.47 0.55
CA ARG A 63 -10.26 0.62 -0.87
C ARG A 63 -10.20 2.11 -1.18
N VAL A 64 -9.09 2.57 -1.74
CA VAL A 64 -8.80 3.98 -1.93
C VAL A 64 -8.58 4.27 -3.40
N ARG A 65 -9.26 5.29 -3.89
CA ARG A 65 -9.03 5.82 -5.24
C ARG A 65 -8.00 6.93 -5.15
N LEU A 66 -6.83 6.70 -5.73
CA LEU A 66 -5.72 7.64 -5.68
C LEU A 66 -5.91 8.79 -6.68
N THR A 67 -5.19 9.89 -6.46
CA THR A 67 -5.25 11.06 -7.35
C THR A 67 -4.78 10.76 -8.77
N ASN A 68 -3.98 9.70 -8.97
CA ASN A 68 -3.56 9.26 -10.30
C ASN A 68 -4.62 8.44 -11.03
N GLY A 69 -5.80 8.25 -10.45
CA GLY A 69 -6.91 7.51 -11.04
C GLY A 69 -6.95 6.03 -10.72
N MET A 70 -5.91 5.48 -10.09
CA MET A 70 -5.87 4.07 -9.73
C MET A 70 -6.59 3.83 -8.40
N GLU A 71 -7.27 2.69 -8.33
CA GLU A 71 -7.94 2.25 -7.10
C GLU A 71 -7.14 1.09 -6.51
N VAL A 72 -6.76 1.21 -5.23
CA VAL A 72 -5.93 0.23 -4.56
C VAL A 72 -6.52 -0.14 -3.20
N THR A 73 -6.21 -1.35 -2.73
CA THR A 73 -6.58 -1.79 -1.39
C THR A 73 -5.43 -1.47 -0.44
N THR A 74 -5.73 -0.74 0.63
CA THR A 74 -4.75 -0.30 1.61
C THR A 74 -5.10 -0.83 2.99
N TYR A 75 -4.05 -1.07 3.79
CA TYR A 75 -4.21 -1.49 5.18
C TYR A 75 -4.25 -0.25 6.08
N ILE A 76 -5.13 -0.29 7.08
CA ILE A 76 -5.21 0.79 8.08
C ILE A 76 -4.44 0.31 9.32
N PRO A 77 -3.21 0.81 9.56
CA PRO A 77 -2.40 0.35 10.68
C PRO A 77 -2.90 0.89 12.02
N GLY A 78 -2.58 0.18 13.08
CA GLY A 78 -2.91 0.57 14.45
C GLY A 78 -4.25 0.02 14.92
N GLU A 79 -4.56 0.28 16.18
CA GLU A 79 -5.82 -0.13 16.80
C GLU A 79 -6.88 0.95 16.61
N GLY A 80 -7.99 0.58 15.98
CA GLY A 80 -9.10 1.48 15.74
C GLY A 80 -8.80 2.54 14.69
N HIS A 81 -9.83 3.09 14.12
CA HIS A 81 -9.72 4.18 13.14
C HIS A 81 -11.06 4.94 13.06
N ASN A 82 -10.99 6.12 12.47
CA ASN A 82 -12.18 6.94 12.24
C ASN A 82 -12.51 7.08 10.75
N LEU A 83 -11.93 6.23 9.91
CA LEU A 83 -12.14 6.30 8.48
C LEU A 83 -13.49 5.73 8.08
N GLN A 84 -14.10 6.37 7.09
CA GLN A 84 -15.36 5.96 6.51
C GLN A 84 -15.36 6.28 5.01
N GLU A 85 -16.41 5.92 4.31
CA GLU A 85 -16.53 6.22 2.89
C GLU A 85 -16.38 7.74 2.66
N HIS A 86 -15.65 8.10 1.62
CA HIS A 86 -15.30 9.48 1.23
C HIS A 86 -14.27 10.18 2.12
N SER A 87 -13.67 9.49 3.07
CA SER A 87 -12.54 10.05 3.82
C SER A 87 -11.32 10.23 2.92
N VAL A 88 -10.63 11.36 3.08
CA VAL A 88 -9.39 11.65 2.33
C VAL A 88 -8.21 11.14 3.15
N VAL A 89 -7.37 10.33 2.52
CA VAL A 89 -6.23 9.69 3.19
C VAL A 89 -4.95 9.83 2.38
N LEU A 90 -3.82 9.71 3.06
CA LEU A 90 -2.52 9.63 2.43
C LEU A 90 -2.07 8.17 2.45
N VAL A 91 -1.69 7.64 1.27
CA VAL A 91 -1.32 6.23 1.08
C VAL A 91 0.17 6.14 0.80
N ARG A 92 0.84 5.22 1.47
CA ARG A 92 2.25 4.91 1.25
C ARG A 92 2.43 3.45 0.84
N GLY A 93 3.59 3.11 0.29
CA GLY A 93 3.94 1.73 0.04
C GLY A 93 4.19 0.98 1.35
N GLY A 94 4.03 -0.31 1.31
CA GLY A 94 4.24 -1.19 2.45
C GLY A 94 3.25 -2.35 2.42
N ARG A 95 3.76 -3.53 2.09
CA ARG A 95 2.94 -4.72 1.97
C ARG A 95 2.55 -5.27 3.34
N VAL A 96 1.35 -5.82 3.41
CA VAL A 96 0.91 -6.62 4.57
C VAL A 96 1.03 -8.09 4.17
N LYS A 97 1.92 -8.80 4.85
CA LYS A 97 2.23 -10.19 4.53
C LYS A 97 1.02 -11.12 4.71
N ASP A 98 0.19 -10.85 5.70
CA ASP A 98 -0.99 -11.65 6.02
C ASP A 98 -2.16 -11.46 5.07
N LEU A 99 -2.18 -10.37 4.31
CA LEU A 99 -3.31 -10.05 3.44
C LEU A 99 -2.88 -10.13 1.97
N PRO A 100 -3.54 -10.98 1.18
CA PRO A 100 -3.20 -11.09 -0.24
C PRO A 100 -3.62 -9.84 -1.00
N GLY A 101 -2.74 -9.34 -1.87
CA GLY A 101 -3.03 -8.19 -2.72
C GLY A 101 -2.97 -6.83 -2.04
N VAL A 102 -2.66 -6.77 -0.75
CA VAL A 102 -2.53 -5.49 -0.02
C VAL A 102 -1.07 -5.06 -0.04
N ARG A 103 -0.77 -4.03 -0.83
CA ARG A 103 0.60 -3.54 -1.06
C ARG A 103 0.85 -2.15 -0.47
N TYR A 104 -0.17 -1.56 0.15
CA TYR A 104 -0.14 -0.16 0.59
C TYR A 104 -0.67 -0.04 2.00
N LYS A 105 -0.30 1.05 2.66
CA LYS A 105 -0.80 1.38 4.00
C LYS A 105 -1.22 2.83 4.06
N VAL A 106 -2.24 3.13 4.86
CA VAL A 106 -2.66 4.49 5.15
C VAL A 106 -1.71 5.09 6.18
N VAL A 107 -1.29 6.35 5.95
CA VAL A 107 -0.46 7.09 6.92
C VAL A 107 -1.37 7.66 8.00
N ARG A 108 -1.16 7.24 9.25
CA ARG A 108 -1.95 7.70 10.38
C ARG A 108 -1.49 9.08 10.84
N GLY A 109 -2.43 9.89 11.30
CA GLY A 109 -2.14 11.25 11.79
C GLY A 109 -2.10 12.31 10.70
N THR A 110 -2.52 11.99 9.47
CA THR A 110 -2.58 12.93 8.36
C THR A 110 -3.96 12.94 7.73
N LEU A 111 -4.35 14.09 7.18
CA LEU A 111 -5.65 14.25 6.51
C LEU A 111 -6.78 13.75 7.42
N ASP A 112 -7.67 12.88 6.91
CA ASP A 112 -8.80 12.38 7.68
C ASP A 112 -8.47 11.18 8.58
N ALA A 113 -7.28 10.61 8.45
CA ALA A 113 -6.84 9.50 9.29
C ALA A 113 -6.21 10.03 10.57
N SER A 114 -6.94 9.94 11.68
CA SER A 114 -6.42 10.36 12.99
C SER A 114 -5.33 9.39 13.49
N GLY A 115 -4.48 9.87 14.41
CA GLY A 115 -3.51 9.03 15.09
C GLY A 115 -4.19 8.00 15.99
N VAL A 116 -3.43 6.98 16.41
CA VAL A 116 -3.92 5.95 17.32
C VAL A 116 -4.04 6.53 18.73
N SER A 117 -5.23 6.44 19.33
CA SER A 117 -5.50 6.98 20.66
C SER A 117 -4.69 6.24 21.74
N ASP A 118 -4.18 6.97 22.72
CA ASP A 118 -3.54 6.45 23.93
C ASP A 118 -2.29 5.59 23.68
N ARG A 119 -1.72 5.69 22.49
CA ARG A 119 -0.50 4.95 22.18
C ARG A 119 0.72 5.67 22.76
N ARG A 120 1.59 4.92 23.43
CA ARG A 120 2.79 5.47 24.10
C ARG A 120 4.10 5.09 23.43
N GLN A 121 4.15 3.94 22.73
CA GLN A 121 5.34 3.45 22.03
C GLN A 121 5.16 3.57 20.53
N SER A 122 6.24 3.87 19.82
CA SER A 122 6.25 4.04 18.35
C SER A 122 5.20 5.05 17.88
N ARG A 123 5.09 6.17 18.60
CA ARG A 123 4.06 7.17 18.35
C ARG A 123 4.13 7.76 16.94
N SER A 124 5.34 8.02 16.44
CA SER A 124 5.52 8.62 15.12
C SER A 124 4.99 7.71 14.00
N GLN A 125 5.11 6.40 14.16
CA GLN A 125 4.62 5.45 13.17
C GLN A 125 3.09 5.46 13.06
N TYR A 126 2.40 5.80 14.15
CA TYR A 126 0.94 5.79 14.19
C TYR A 126 0.33 7.19 14.34
N GLY A 127 1.12 8.22 14.11
CA GLY A 127 0.62 9.58 14.08
C GLY A 127 0.18 10.14 15.43
N VAL A 128 0.78 9.68 16.51
CA VAL A 128 0.44 10.15 17.88
C VAL A 128 1.40 11.25 18.29
N LYS A 129 0.84 12.35 18.76
CA LYS A 129 1.63 13.49 19.24
C LYS A 129 2.25 13.19 20.61
N SER A 130 3.41 13.81 20.87
CA SER A 130 4.04 13.78 22.17
C SER A 130 3.17 14.46 23.22
N ARG A 131 3.14 13.93 24.43
CA ARG A 131 2.49 14.58 25.56
C ARG A 131 3.41 15.62 26.18
#